data_a7e110057853b2ee71931789a0824217
#
_entry.id   a7e110057853b2ee71931789a0824217
#
_cell.length_a   1.000
_cell.length_b   1.000
_cell.length_c   1.000
_cell.angle_alpha   90.00
_cell.angle_beta   90.00
_cell.angle_gamma   90.00
#
_symmetry.space_group_name_H-M   'P 1'
#
loop_
_entity.id
_entity.type
_entity.pdbx_description
1 polymer ?
#
loop_
_entity_poly.entity_id
_entity_poly.type
_entity_poly.pdbx_seq_one_letter_code
_entity_poly.pdbx_strand_id
1 'polypeptide(L)'
;GLGDVYKRQIMKHTILAVVVTTLMLANSSAFADSFKVGYMTTLSGSAGIIGKQMQNGVNLALEHTGGKLGGHDAEVIFVDDQRKPDVAKQLANRLIKRDKVNVVAGIIWSNLLMAIHKQVTRSDTLLISSNAGPSPLAGDKCHKNFVSMSWQNDQTSEGMGKYMQDAGINSVYMLAPNYQAGKDMLTGFKRHFKGEIIGEVYTKLGQSDFQAELSALRSAKPEATFIFQPGGMAVNFVKQW
;
A
#
# COMPACT_ATOMS: atom_id res chain seq x y z
N GLY A 1 -77.24 -3.97 -17.13
CA GLY A 1 -77.60 -5.16 -16.39
C GLY A 1 -76.52 -5.62 -15.44
N LEU A 2 -76.73 -6.57 -14.55
CA LEU A 2 -75.76 -7.09 -13.55
C LEU A 2 -74.42 -7.50 -14.15
N GLY A 3 -74.35 -7.95 -15.41
CA GLY A 3 -73.11 -8.32 -16.11
C GLY A 3 -72.12 -7.19 -16.37
N ASP A 4 -72.58 -5.97 -16.53
CA ASP A 4 -71.73 -4.81 -16.80
C ASP A 4 -71.07 -4.26 -15.53
N VAL A 5 -71.75 -4.40 -14.40
CA VAL A 5 -71.19 -4.04 -13.09
C VAL A 5 -70.06 -4.96 -12.73
N TYR A 6 -70.26 -6.30 -12.97
CA TYR A 6 -69.23 -7.31 -12.70
C TYR A 6 -68.00 -7.13 -13.59
N LYS A 7 -68.16 -6.89 -14.87
CA LYS A 7 -67.08 -6.62 -15.81
C LYS A 7 -66.26 -5.38 -15.40
N ARG A 8 -66.93 -4.30 -14.99
CA ARG A 8 -66.25 -3.07 -14.51
C ARG A 8 -65.47 -3.30 -13.21
N GLN A 9 -66.00 -4.17 -12.34
CA GLN A 9 -65.35 -4.45 -11.07
C GLN A 9 -64.08 -5.33 -11.26
N ILE A 10 -64.17 -6.36 -12.10
CA ILE A 10 -63.01 -7.20 -12.47
C ILE A 10 -61.95 -6.34 -13.17
N MET A 11 -62.32 -5.48 -14.10
CA MET A 11 -61.39 -4.63 -14.83
C MET A 11 -60.64 -3.64 -13.87
N LYS A 12 -61.35 -3.07 -12.87
CA LYS A 12 -60.71 -2.23 -11.86
C LYS A 12 -59.71 -2.98 -10.97
N HIS A 13 -60.04 -4.19 -10.57
CA HIS A 13 -59.12 -5.05 -9.77
C HIS A 13 -57.93 -5.50 -10.58
N THR A 14 -58.10 -5.78 -11.86
CA THR A 14 -57.00 -6.17 -12.75
C THR A 14 -56.07 -5.00 -13.02
N ILE A 15 -56.60 -3.81 -13.26
CA ILE A 15 -55.77 -2.59 -13.42
C ILE A 15 -55.03 -2.24 -12.14
N LEU A 16 -55.68 -2.33 -10.97
CA LEU A 16 -55.03 -2.07 -9.68
C LEU A 16 -53.92 -3.08 -9.40
N ALA A 17 -54.14 -4.37 -9.70
CA ALA A 17 -53.13 -5.43 -9.54
C ALA A 17 -51.89 -5.19 -10.45
N VAL A 18 -52.12 -4.82 -11.72
CA VAL A 18 -51.07 -4.51 -12.68
C VAL A 18 -50.26 -3.29 -12.22
N VAL A 19 -50.91 -2.19 -11.75
CA VAL A 19 -50.25 -1.00 -11.27
C VAL A 19 -49.44 -1.28 -10.02
N VAL A 20 -49.94 -2.06 -9.06
CA VAL A 20 -49.20 -2.44 -7.85
C VAL A 20 -48.01 -3.35 -8.20
N THR A 21 -48.12 -4.29 -9.13
CA THR A 21 -47.02 -5.12 -9.56
C THR A 21 -45.94 -4.33 -10.29
N THR A 22 -46.32 -3.36 -11.11
CA THR A 22 -45.37 -2.48 -11.81
C THR A 22 -44.63 -1.54 -10.84
N LEU A 23 -45.33 -1.01 -9.81
CA LEU A 23 -44.67 -0.23 -8.76
C LEU A 23 -43.69 -1.06 -7.90
N MET A 24 -44.00 -2.31 -7.63
CA MET A 24 -43.10 -3.19 -6.88
C MET A 24 -41.84 -3.59 -7.68
N LEU A 25 -41.97 -3.70 -9.01
CA LEU A 25 -40.82 -3.96 -9.90
C LEU A 25 -39.94 -2.70 -10.11
N ALA A 26 -40.50 -1.51 -9.99
CA ALA A 26 -39.76 -0.26 -10.13
C ALA A 26 -38.88 0.08 -8.89
N ASN A 27 -39.16 -0.53 -7.74
CA ASN A 27 -38.38 -0.34 -6.51
C ASN A 27 -37.26 -1.36 -6.28
N SER A 28 -37.00 -2.28 -7.22
CA SER A 28 -35.74 -3.00 -7.25
C SER A 28 -34.63 -2.03 -7.70
N SER A 29 -34.35 -1.02 -6.88
CA SER A 29 -33.03 -0.38 -6.91
C SER A 29 -32.04 -1.52 -6.74
N ALA A 30 -31.46 -1.97 -7.83
CA ALA A 30 -30.27 -2.78 -7.76
C ALA A 30 -29.29 -1.96 -6.90
N PHE A 31 -29.10 -2.35 -5.65
CA PHE A 31 -27.96 -1.89 -4.87
C PHE A 31 -26.75 -2.32 -5.71
N ALA A 32 -26.28 -1.43 -6.55
CA ALA A 32 -24.99 -1.63 -7.19
C ALA A 32 -24.03 -1.83 -6.06
N ASP A 33 -23.50 -3.06 -5.93
CA ASP A 33 -22.51 -3.36 -4.90
C ASP A 33 -21.40 -2.31 -5.02
N SER A 34 -21.18 -1.54 -3.95
CA SER A 34 -20.12 -0.55 -3.91
C SER A 34 -18.77 -1.23 -4.11
N PHE A 35 -17.89 -0.61 -4.88
CA PHE A 35 -16.53 -1.11 -5.04
C PHE A 35 -15.76 -0.85 -3.75
N LYS A 36 -15.41 -1.94 -3.02
CA LYS A 36 -14.81 -1.86 -1.70
C LYS A 36 -13.29 -1.95 -1.77
N VAL A 37 -12.63 -0.96 -1.17
CA VAL A 37 -11.17 -0.91 -1.04
C VAL A 37 -10.77 -0.96 0.43
N GLY A 38 -10.05 -2.00 0.82
CA GLY A 38 -9.38 -2.06 2.13
C GLY A 38 -8.04 -1.34 2.04
N TYR A 39 -7.95 -0.11 2.55
CA TYR A 39 -6.72 0.66 2.50
C TYR A 39 -5.93 0.52 3.79
N MET A 40 -4.85 -0.29 3.73
CA MET A 40 -3.99 -0.59 4.87
C MET A 40 -2.77 0.32 4.87
N THR A 41 -2.56 1.05 5.96
CA THR A 41 -1.40 1.92 6.14
C THR A 41 -1.08 2.11 7.61
N THR A 42 0.11 2.61 7.94
CA THR A 42 0.47 2.91 9.33
C THR A 42 -0.05 4.28 9.71
N LEU A 43 -1.03 4.36 10.59
CA LEU A 43 -1.66 5.62 11.05
C LEU A 43 -1.21 6.04 12.45
N SER A 44 -0.51 5.16 13.18
CA SER A 44 -0.07 5.38 14.55
C SER A 44 1.46 5.41 14.68
N GLY A 45 1.94 5.91 15.83
CA GLY A 45 3.37 6.01 16.15
C GLY A 45 4.14 7.01 15.30
N SER A 46 5.47 6.94 15.34
CA SER A 46 6.37 7.88 14.66
C SER A 46 6.28 7.87 13.12
N ALA A 47 5.68 6.83 12.55
CA ALA A 47 5.47 6.70 11.11
C ALA A 47 4.06 7.10 10.65
N GLY A 48 3.16 7.44 11.59
CA GLY A 48 1.76 7.76 11.30
C GLY A 48 1.58 8.93 10.33
N ILE A 49 2.53 9.86 10.29
CA ILE A 49 2.48 10.99 9.34
C ILE A 49 2.47 10.52 7.88
N ILE A 50 3.24 9.48 7.54
CA ILE A 50 3.30 8.93 6.18
C ILE A 50 1.93 8.35 5.81
N GLY A 51 1.35 7.54 6.69
CA GLY A 51 0.02 6.96 6.48
C GLY A 51 -1.08 8.00 6.37
N LYS A 52 -0.98 9.09 7.14
CA LYS A 52 -1.93 10.20 7.07
C LYS A 52 -1.85 10.93 5.73
N GLN A 53 -0.65 11.14 5.20
CA GLN A 53 -0.46 11.71 3.86
C GLN A 53 -1.07 10.81 2.77
N MET A 54 -0.86 9.49 2.85
CA MET A 54 -1.48 8.53 1.94
C MET A 54 -3.01 8.55 2.04
N GLN A 55 -3.57 8.59 3.25
CA GLN A 55 -5.01 8.72 3.48
C GLN A 55 -5.57 10.00 2.86
N ASN A 56 -4.89 11.13 3.04
CA ASN A 56 -5.28 12.40 2.44
C ASN A 56 -5.27 12.33 0.91
N GLY A 57 -4.27 11.67 0.31
CA GLY A 57 -4.22 11.45 -1.15
C GLY A 57 -5.40 10.63 -1.67
N VAL A 58 -5.78 9.57 -0.95
CA VAL A 58 -6.97 8.75 -1.31
C VAL A 58 -8.25 9.57 -1.18
N ASN A 59 -8.41 10.33 -0.09
CA ASN A 59 -9.59 11.17 0.11
C ASN A 59 -9.71 12.24 -0.99
N LEU A 60 -8.60 12.87 -1.36
CA LEU A 60 -8.57 13.84 -2.46
C LEU A 60 -8.95 13.20 -3.80
N ALA A 61 -8.45 12.01 -4.09
CA ALA A 61 -8.82 11.28 -5.30
C ALA A 61 -10.32 10.95 -5.34
N LEU A 62 -10.90 10.53 -4.22
CA LEU A 62 -12.34 10.28 -4.11
C LEU A 62 -13.16 11.57 -4.29
N GLU A 63 -12.72 12.68 -3.72
CA GLU A 63 -13.36 13.98 -3.92
C GLU A 63 -13.37 14.37 -5.40
N HIS A 64 -12.23 14.24 -6.10
CA HIS A 64 -12.14 14.56 -7.53
C HIS A 64 -13.00 13.64 -8.41
N THR A 65 -13.24 12.41 -7.99
CA THR A 65 -14.04 11.44 -8.75
C THR A 65 -15.51 11.39 -8.32
N GLY A 66 -15.95 12.28 -7.42
CA GLY A 66 -17.30 12.27 -6.87
C GLY A 66 -17.63 10.99 -6.10
N GLY A 67 -16.66 10.44 -5.37
CA GLY A 67 -16.81 9.22 -4.57
C GLY A 67 -16.83 7.93 -5.39
N LYS A 68 -16.39 7.96 -6.66
CA LYS A 68 -16.45 6.81 -7.57
C LYS A 68 -15.06 6.31 -7.96
N LEU A 69 -14.96 5.00 -8.15
CA LEU A 69 -13.80 4.33 -8.73
C LEU A 69 -14.25 3.49 -9.93
N GLY A 70 -13.71 3.78 -11.10
CA GLY A 70 -14.11 3.10 -12.33
C GLY A 70 -15.60 3.22 -12.67
N GLY A 71 -16.27 4.29 -12.23
CA GLY A 71 -17.71 4.52 -12.44
C GLY A 71 -18.61 3.90 -11.38
N HIS A 72 -18.09 3.09 -10.45
CA HIS A 72 -18.82 2.49 -9.33
C HIS A 72 -18.68 3.35 -8.06
N ASP A 73 -19.74 3.42 -7.25
CA ASP A 73 -19.65 4.04 -5.93
C ASP A 73 -18.59 3.30 -5.10
N ALA A 74 -17.68 4.06 -4.48
CA ALA A 74 -16.54 3.51 -3.76
C ALA A 74 -16.72 3.57 -2.25
N GLU A 75 -16.40 2.47 -1.58
CA GLU A 75 -16.26 2.41 -0.12
C GLU A 75 -14.80 2.14 0.22
N VAL A 76 -14.13 3.07 0.93
CA VAL A 76 -12.74 2.88 1.38
C VAL A 76 -12.69 2.65 2.87
N ILE A 77 -12.21 1.47 3.27
CA ILE A 77 -12.04 1.05 4.66
C ILE A 77 -10.58 1.23 5.05
N PHE A 78 -10.28 2.31 5.77
CA PHE A 78 -8.93 2.55 6.29
C PHE A 78 -8.64 1.70 7.51
N VAL A 79 -7.46 1.05 7.53
CA VAL A 79 -6.99 0.25 8.66
C VAL A 79 -5.54 0.56 9.00
N ASP A 80 -5.24 0.60 10.30
CA ASP A 80 -3.91 0.89 10.84
C ASP A 80 -3.13 -0.41 11.11
N ASP A 81 -2.08 -0.66 10.34
CA ASP A 81 -1.20 -1.81 10.50
C ASP A 81 -0.22 -1.69 11.68
N GLN A 82 -0.14 -0.51 12.32
CA GLN A 82 0.74 -0.22 13.45
C GLN A 82 2.22 -0.55 13.20
N ARG A 83 2.61 -0.70 11.94
CA ARG A 83 3.94 -1.19 11.51
C ARG A 83 4.27 -2.60 12.05
N LYS A 84 3.26 -3.43 12.31
CA LYS A 84 3.40 -4.79 12.87
C LYS A 84 2.94 -5.83 11.84
N PRO A 85 3.81 -6.77 11.40
CA PRO A 85 3.43 -7.79 10.42
C PRO A 85 2.25 -8.66 10.84
N ASP A 86 2.14 -9.00 12.12
CA ASP A 86 1.04 -9.84 12.61
C ASP A 86 -0.30 -9.09 12.62
N VAL A 87 -0.28 -7.78 12.95
CA VAL A 87 -1.47 -6.93 12.81
C VAL A 87 -1.87 -6.82 11.34
N ALA A 88 -0.92 -6.60 10.43
CA ALA A 88 -1.19 -6.54 9.00
C ALA A 88 -1.84 -7.84 8.48
N LYS A 89 -1.37 -9.02 8.90
CA LYS A 89 -1.98 -10.31 8.55
C LYS A 89 -3.41 -10.46 9.06
N GLN A 90 -3.67 -10.05 10.30
CA GLN A 90 -5.01 -10.08 10.88
C GLN A 90 -5.97 -9.13 10.15
N LEU A 91 -5.51 -7.92 9.85
CA LEU A 91 -6.29 -6.94 9.10
C LEU A 91 -6.57 -7.40 7.67
N ALA A 92 -5.58 -7.98 6.97
CA ALA A 92 -5.79 -8.56 5.64
C ALA A 92 -6.86 -9.67 5.67
N ASN A 93 -6.80 -10.56 6.68
CA ASN A 93 -7.81 -11.60 6.85
C ASN A 93 -9.23 -11.02 7.09
N ARG A 94 -9.32 -9.98 7.91
CA ARG A 94 -10.56 -9.26 8.17
C ARG A 94 -11.12 -8.62 6.91
N LEU A 95 -10.30 -7.84 6.19
CA LEU A 95 -10.69 -7.15 4.95
C LEU A 95 -11.21 -8.12 3.90
N ILE A 96 -10.54 -9.27 3.73
CA ILE A 96 -10.94 -10.29 2.76
C ILE A 96 -12.21 -11.03 3.20
N LYS A 97 -12.23 -11.58 4.41
CA LYS A 97 -13.27 -12.54 4.81
C LYS A 97 -14.52 -11.88 5.37
N ARG A 98 -14.37 -10.82 6.16
CA ARG A 98 -15.49 -10.13 6.81
C ARG A 98 -16.00 -8.97 5.98
N ASP A 99 -15.09 -8.08 5.61
CA ASP A 99 -15.42 -6.83 4.94
C ASP A 99 -15.60 -7.04 3.42
N LYS A 100 -15.12 -8.19 2.88
CA LYS A 100 -15.26 -8.66 1.49
C LYS A 100 -14.83 -7.59 0.46
N VAL A 101 -13.64 -7.03 0.68
CA VAL A 101 -13.12 -5.99 -0.21
C VAL A 101 -12.70 -6.56 -1.57
N ASN A 102 -12.90 -5.79 -2.63
CA ASN A 102 -12.44 -6.12 -3.98
C ASN A 102 -10.93 -5.95 -4.12
N VAL A 103 -10.37 -4.97 -3.39
CA VAL A 103 -8.96 -4.61 -3.43
C VAL A 103 -8.43 -4.38 -2.03
N VAL A 104 -7.23 -4.88 -1.74
CA VAL A 104 -6.40 -4.42 -0.62
C VAL A 104 -5.35 -3.50 -1.19
N ALA A 105 -5.31 -2.24 -0.74
CA ALA A 105 -4.39 -1.23 -1.23
C ALA A 105 -3.61 -0.57 -0.09
N GLY A 106 -2.60 0.23 -0.45
CA GLY A 106 -1.80 1.00 0.49
C GLY A 106 -0.42 0.40 0.73
N ILE A 107 -0.12 0.11 1.97
CA ILE A 107 1.07 -0.54 2.53
C ILE A 107 2.36 0.29 2.33
N ILE A 108 2.88 0.81 3.46
CA ILE A 108 4.12 1.59 3.47
C ILE A 108 5.35 0.69 3.50
N TRP A 109 5.31 -0.39 4.29
CA TRP A 109 6.50 -1.15 4.68
C TRP A 109 6.63 -2.45 3.90
N SER A 110 7.79 -2.66 3.28
CA SER A 110 8.04 -3.85 2.47
C SER A 110 7.95 -5.17 3.24
N ASN A 111 8.31 -5.19 4.53
CA ASN A 111 8.14 -6.38 5.37
C ASN A 111 6.65 -6.70 5.65
N LEU A 112 5.78 -5.68 5.75
CA LEU A 112 4.35 -5.88 5.91
C LEU A 112 3.74 -6.39 4.60
N LEU A 113 4.11 -5.76 3.48
CA LEU A 113 3.65 -6.20 2.16
C LEU A 113 4.05 -7.67 1.90
N MET A 114 5.30 -8.03 2.16
CA MET A 114 5.76 -9.41 2.07
C MET A 114 4.97 -10.37 2.98
N ALA A 115 4.58 -9.91 4.18
CA ALA A 115 3.83 -10.72 5.14
C ALA A 115 2.41 -11.05 4.69
N ILE A 116 1.74 -10.14 3.96
CA ILE A 116 0.35 -10.29 3.52
C ILE A 116 0.21 -10.73 2.06
N HIS A 117 1.25 -10.58 1.24
CA HIS A 117 1.19 -10.79 -0.21
C HIS A 117 0.54 -12.12 -0.59
N LYS A 118 1.09 -13.24 -0.09
CA LYS A 118 0.57 -14.58 -0.41
C LYS A 118 -0.87 -14.78 0.05
N GLN A 119 -1.25 -14.22 1.19
CA GLN A 119 -2.59 -14.34 1.75
C GLN A 119 -3.61 -13.59 0.89
N VAL A 120 -3.30 -12.36 0.49
CA VAL A 120 -4.21 -11.52 -0.30
C VAL A 120 -4.31 -12.04 -1.73
N THR A 121 -3.18 -12.28 -2.39
CA THR A 121 -3.17 -12.65 -3.82
C THR A 121 -3.79 -14.02 -4.11
N ARG A 122 -3.82 -14.94 -3.13
CA ARG A 122 -4.47 -16.26 -3.26
C ARG A 122 -5.96 -16.26 -2.94
N SER A 123 -6.51 -15.15 -2.47
CA SER A 123 -7.94 -15.01 -2.15
C SER A 123 -8.76 -14.37 -3.26
N ASP A 124 -8.24 -14.33 -4.49
CA ASP A 124 -8.82 -13.63 -5.65
C ASP A 124 -9.03 -12.11 -5.43
N THR A 125 -8.41 -11.55 -4.37
CA THR A 125 -8.42 -10.12 -4.09
C THR A 125 -7.20 -9.48 -4.74
N LEU A 126 -7.38 -8.36 -5.44
CA LEU A 126 -6.28 -7.59 -5.99
C LEU A 126 -5.50 -6.90 -4.86
N LEU A 127 -4.19 -6.99 -4.90
CA LEU A 127 -3.28 -6.30 -3.98
C LEU A 127 -2.56 -5.18 -4.72
N ILE A 128 -2.76 -3.95 -4.26
CA ILE A 128 -2.10 -2.76 -4.85
C ILE A 128 -1.21 -2.11 -3.79
N SER A 129 0.10 -2.12 -4.03
CA SER A 129 1.03 -1.37 -3.20
C SER A 129 1.17 0.06 -3.71
N SER A 130 0.88 1.03 -2.84
CA SER A 130 1.02 2.45 -3.16
C SER A 130 2.42 3.00 -2.83
N ASN A 131 3.20 2.29 -2.00
CA ASN A 131 4.52 2.75 -1.56
C ASN A 131 5.55 1.62 -1.50
N ALA A 132 5.27 0.52 -0.82
CA ALA A 132 6.23 -0.58 -0.67
C ALA A 132 6.49 -1.29 -2.00
N GLY A 133 7.75 -1.40 -2.40
CA GLY A 133 8.18 -2.05 -3.64
C GLY A 133 9.25 -3.12 -3.42
N PRO A 134 9.02 -4.17 -2.58
CA PRO A 134 10.04 -5.17 -2.31
C PRO A 134 10.41 -5.93 -3.59
N SER A 135 11.71 -5.98 -3.87
CA SER A 135 12.27 -6.57 -5.10
C SER A 135 11.82 -8.01 -5.39
N PRO A 136 11.63 -8.90 -4.40
CA PRO A 136 11.12 -10.24 -4.67
C PRO A 136 9.73 -10.28 -5.32
N LEU A 137 8.89 -9.27 -5.11
CA LEU A 137 7.54 -9.22 -5.72
C LEU A 137 7.53 -8.78 -7.19
N ALA A 138 8.63 -8.21 -7.66
CA ALA A 138 8.88 -7.97 -9.09
C ALA A 138 9.67 -9.12 -9.74
N GLY A 139 10.09 -10.12 -8.97
CA GLY A 139 10.88 -11.27 -9.40
C GLY A 139 10.19 -12.60 -9.12
N ASP A 140 10.89 -13.45 -8.35
CA ASP A 140 10.50 -14.83 -8.06
C ASP A 140 9.17 -15.01 -7.33
N LYS A 141 8.67 -13.96 -6.67
CA LYS A 141 7.39 -13.95 -5.96
C LYS A 141 6.32 -13.08 -6.64
N CYS A 142 6.50 -12.76 -7.92
CA CYS A 142 5.47 -12.03 -8.65
C CYS A 142 4.15 -12.82 -8.71
N HIS A 143 3.04 -12.11 -8.79
CA HIS A 143 1.70 -12.72 -8.87
C HIS A 143 0.76 -11.86 -9.70
N LYS A 144 -0.11 -12.49 -10.50
CA LYS A 144 -1.06 -11.77 -11.38
C LYS A 144 -2.00 -10.81 -10.63
N ASN A 145 -2.30 -11.09 -9.36
CA ASN A 145 -3.15 -10.26 -8.51
C ASN A 145 -2.36 -9.26 -7.66
N PHE A 146 -1.13 -8.92 -8.06
CA PHE A 146 -0.31 -7.90 -7.39
C PHE A 146 0.12 -6.81 -8.37
N VAL A 147 -0.03 -5.56 -7.96
CA VAL A 147 0.43 -4.37 -8.70
C VAL A 147 1.19 -3.45 -7.74
N SER A 148 2.36 -2.99 -8.17
CA SER A 148 3.08 -1.89 -7.51
C SER A 148 2.84 -0.60 -8.29
N MET A 149 2.34 0.43 -7.61
CA MET A 149 2.04 1.74 -8.19
C MET A 149 3.15 2.77 -7.93
N SER A 150 4.22 2.37 -7.24
CA SER A 150 5.34 3.25 -6.92
C SER A 150 6.60 2.83 -7.69
N TRP A 151 7.52 2.20 -7.02
CA TRP A 151 8.82 1.78 -7.55
C TRP A 151 9.16 0.36 -7.10
N GLN A 152 10.19 -0.21 -7.68
CA GLN A 152 10.92 -1.34 -7.11
C GLN A 152 12.07 -0.78 -6.26
N ASN A 153 12.22 -1.27 -5.02
CA ASN A 153 13.13 -0.65 -4.04
C ASN A 153 14.57 -0.52 -4.53
N ASP A 154 15.10 -1.55 -5.15
CA ASP A 154 16.49 -1.59 -5.61
C ASP A 154 16.78 -0.68 -6.81
N GLN A 155 15.79 -0.35 -7.63
CA GLN A 155 15.99 0.51 -8.81
C GLN A 155 16.38 1.94 -8.44
N THR A 156 15.79 2.49 -7.38
CA THR A 156 16.10 3.87 -6.97
C THR A 156 17.55 4.03 -6.50
N SER A 157 18.09 3.02 -5.84
CA SER A 157 19.47 3.02 -5.34
C SER A 157 20.50 2.62 -6.40
N GLU A 158 20.11 1.92 -7.46
CA GLU A 158 20.96 1.68 -8.63
C GLU A 158 21.46 2.98 -9.25
N GLY A 159 20.56 3.95 -9.44
CA GLY A 159 20.91 5.27 -9.95
C GLY A 159 21.96 5.97 -9.09
N MET A 160 21.86 5.87 -7.75
CA MET A 160 22.85 6.44 -6.86
C MET A 160 24.19 5.70 -6.93
N GLY A 161 24.17 4.36 -7.00
CA GLY A 161 25.38 3.56 -7.19
C GLY A 161 26.09 3.89 -8.51
N LYS A 162 25.34 4.07 -9.59
CA LYS A 162 25.86 4.51 -10.89
C LYS A 162 26.44 5.92 -10.80
N TYR A 163 25.72 6.86 -10.19
CA TYR A 163 26.18 8.25 -10.01
C TYR A 163 27.51 8.30 -9.25
N MET A 164 27.63 7.62 -8.11
CA MET A 164 28.86 7.61 -7.33
C MET A 164 30.01 6.95 -8.10
N GLN A 165 29.76 5.91 -8.88
CA GLN A 165 30.74 5.30 -9.76
C GLN A 165 31.24 6.29 -10.83
N ASP A 166 30.35 6.99 -11.50
CA ASP A 166 30.68 7.95 -12.56
C ASP A 166 31.38 9.22 -11.99
N ALA A 167 31.07 9.60 -10.76
CA ALA A 167 31.72 10.68 -10.04
C ALA A 167 33.12 10.35 -9.52
N GLY A 168 33.59 9.11 -9.74
CA GLY A 168 34.93 8.69 -9.32
C GLY A 168 35.09 8.47 -7.83
N ILE A 169 34.00 8.24 -7.09
CA ILE A 169 34.02 7.89 -5.67
C ILE A 169 34.60 6.48 -5.53
N ASN A 170 35.65 6.34 -4.71
CA ASN A 170 36.37 5.07 -4.57
C ASN A 170 35.94 4.26 -3.37
N SER A 171 35.41 4.92 -2.31
CA SER A 171 34.98 4.21 -1.11
C SER A 171 33.67 4.75 -0.54
N VAL A 172 32.80 3.82 -0.12
CA VAL A 172 31.46 4.14 0.42
C VAL A 172 31.18 3.35 1.70
N TYR A 173 30.57 4.04 2.66
CA TYR A 173 29.98 3.42 3.84
C TYR A 173 28.46 3.42 3.69
N MET A 174 27.80 2.28 3.90
CA MET A 174 26.37 2.14 3.65
C MET A 174 25.59 1.81 4.92
N LEU A 175 24.44 2.49 5.12
CA LEU A 175 23.53 2.24 6.23
C LEU A 175 22.08 2.11 5.76
N ALA A 176 21.38 1.07 6.21
CA ALA A 176 19.95 0.91 6.01
C ALA A 176 19.32 0.16 7.19
N PRO A 177 18.00 0.29 7.44
CA PRO A 177 17.37 -0.53 8.48
C PRO A 177 17.21 -1.98 8.02
N ASN A 178 17.32 -2.89 9.00
CA ASN A 178 17.27 -4.34 8.77
C ASN A 178 15.85 -4.82 8.48
N TYR A 179 15.37 -4.57 7.28
CA TYR A 179 14.11 -5.11 6.73
C TYR A 179 14.22 -5.20 5.21
N GLN A 180 13.18 -5.71 4.53
CA GLN A 180 13.27 -6.01 3.10
C GLN A 180 13.73 -4.80 2.26
N ALA A 181 13.12 -3.63 2.45
CA ALA A 181 13.52 -2.46 1.66
C ALA A 181 14.95 -2.01 1.92
N GLY A 182 15.43 -2.07 3.18
CA GLY A 182 16.82 -1.74 3.48
C GLY A 182 17.80 -2.66 2.74
N LYS A 183 17.51 -3.96 2.71
CA LYS A 183 18.32 -4.94 1.96
C LYS A 183 18.27 -4.68 0.45
N ASP A 184 17.09 -4.43 -0.09
CA ASP A 184 16.90 -4.12 -1.51
C ASP A 184 17.70 -2.87 -1.90
N MET A 185 17.62 -1.80 -1.11
CA MET A 185 18.33 -0.55 -1.36
C MET A 185 19.85 -0.72 -1.41
N LEU A 186 20.43 -1.43 -0.42
CA LEU A 186 21.88 -1.67 -0.43
C LEU A 186 22.29 -2.61 -1.57
N THR A 187 21.46 -3.58 -1.91
CA THR A 187 21.71 -4.49 -3.05
C THR A 187 21.67 -3.73 -4.37
N GLY A 188 20.66 -2.89 -4.58
CA GLY A 188 20.54 -2.08 -5.80
C GLY A 188 21.74 -1.16 -5.99
N PHE A 189 22.15 -0.44 -4.94
CA PHE A 189 23.33 0.42 -4.99
C PHE A 189 24.57 -0.33 -5.50
N LYS A 190 24.83 -1.52 -4.99
CA LYS A 190 26.00 -2.35 -5.34
C LYS A 190 26.00 -2.87 -6.78
N ARG A 191 24.88 -2.82 -7.51
CA ARG A 191 24.86 -3.30 -8.92
C ARG A 191 25.78 -2.51 -9.82
N HIS A 192 25.83 -1.22 -9.65
CA HIS A 192 26.63 -0.33 -10.49
C HIS A 192 27.85 0.27 -9.81
N PHE A 193 27.87 0.37 -8.48
CA PHE A 193 29.05 0.81 -7.76
C PHE A 193 30.09 -0.31 -7.66
N LYS A 194 31.30 -0.05 -8.12
CA LYS A 194 32.46 -0.99 -8.16
C LYS A 194 33.60 -0.58 -7.27
N GLY A 195 33.46 0.58 -6.57
CA GLY A 195 34.41 1.00 -5.55
C GLY A 195 34.34 0.13 -4.30
N GLU A 196 35.13 0.46 -3.30
CA GLU A 196 35.22 -0.28 -2.05
C GLU A 196 33.98 0.03 -1.16
N ILE A 197 33.33 -1.02 -0.63
CA ILE A 197 32.31 -0.91 0.41
C ILE A 197 33.03 -1.14 1.76
N ILE A 198 33.46 -0.03 2.38
CA ILE A 198 34.24 -0.10 3.64
C ILE A 198 33.36 -0.33 4.87
N GLY A 199 32.04 -0.30 4.73
CA GLY A 199 31.08 -0.67 5.77
C GLY A 199 29.69 -0.83 5.20
N GLU A 200 29.01 -1.89 5.63
CA GLU A 200 27.60 -2.18 5.31
C GLU A 200 26.87 -2.49 6.62
N VAL A 201 26.07 -1.55 7.09
CA VAL A 201 25.45 -1.62 8.42
C VAL A 201 23.93 -1.63 8.30
N TYR A 202 23.33 -2.59 8.99
CA TYR A 202 21.89 -2.72 9.14
C TYR A 202 21.45 -2.28 10.54
N THR A 203 20.77 -1.13 10.62
CA THR A 203 20.21 -0.58 11.86
C THR A 203 18.88 -1.23 12.22
N LYS A 204 18.43 -1.06 13.45
CA LYS A 204 17.10 -1.52 13.84
C LYS A 204 16.02 -0.67 13.16
N LEU A 205 14.99 -1.29 12.58
CA LEU A 205 13.85 -0.55 12.01
C LEU A 205 13.13 0.23 13.12
N GLY A 206 13.10 1.56 12.96
CA GLY A 206 12.54 2.49 13.96
C GLY A 206 13.56 3.00 14.99
N GLN A 207 14.84 2.75 14.78
CA GLN A 207 15.92 3.29 15.60
C GLN A 207 15.87 4.83 15.64
N SER A 208 16.15 5.41 16.80
CA SER A 208 16.16 6.88 17.01
C SER A 208 17.54 7.42 17.39
N ASP A 209 18.42 6.57 17.90
CA ASP A 209 19.79 6.91 18.28
C ASP A 209 20.78 6.22 17.34
N PHE A 210 21.67 7.01 16.72
CA PHE A 210 22.64 6.58 15.72
C PHE A 210 24.09 6.87 16.13
N GLN A 211 24.34 7.22 17.39
CA GLN A 211 25.67 7.63 17.82
C GLN A 211 26.74 6.54 17.60
N ALA A 212 26.40 5.28 17.81
CA ALA A 212 27.31 4.17 17.58
C ALA A 212 27.68 4.02 16.10
N GLU A 213 26.66 4.07 15.22
CA GLU A 213 26.85 3.96 13.77
C GLU A 213 27.61 5.20 13.23
N LEU A 214 27.33 6.39 13.73
CA LEU A 214 28.03 7.61 13.34
C LEU A 214 29.48 7.59 13.82
N SER A 215 29.77 7.08 15.00
CA SER A 215 31.13 6.89 15.49
C SER A 215 31.94 5.93 14.60
N ALA A 216 31.35 4.80 14.24
CA ALA A 216 31.97 3.82 13.34
C ALA A 216 32.21 4.41 11.95
N LEU A 217 31.22 5.14 11.42
CA LEU A 217 31.31 5.84 10.14
C LEU A 217 32.45 6.86 10.12
N ARG A 218 32.54 7.73 11.15
CA ARG A 218 33.64 8.71 11.27
C ARG A 218 35.02 8.06 11.36
N SER A 219 35.10 6.90 12.03
CA SER A 219 36.34 6.14 12.14
C SER A 219 36.75 5.49 10.81
N ALA A 220 35.79 5.06 10.02
CA ALA A 220 36.01 4.42 8.71
C ALA A 220 36.47 5.42 7.63
N LYS A 221 36.13 6.71 7.75
CA LYS A 221 36.53 7.80 6.84
C LYS A 221 36.25 7.50 5.35
N PRO A 222 35.01 7.13 4.95
CA PRO A 222 34.66 6.93 3.56
C PRO A 222 34.75 8.21 2.76
N GLU A 223 34.95 8.15 1.45
CA GLU A 223 34.78 9.29 0.54
C GLU A 223 33.32 9.73 0.46
N ALA A 224 32.38 8.77 0.54
CA ALA A 224 30.96 9.04 0.57
C ALA A 224 30.18 8.07 1.46
N THR A 225 28.98 8.47 1.84
CA THR A 225 28.07 7.63 2.62
C THR A 225 26.75 7.51 1.89
N PHE A 226 26.28 6.27 1.69
CA PHE A 226 24.95 5.99 1.20
C PHE A 226 24.04 5.58 2.36
N ILE A 227 22.97 6.34 2.58
CA ILE A 227 22.01 6.06 3.65
C ILE A 227 20.61 5.87 3.09
N PHE A 228 19.91 4.90 3.61
CA PHE A 228 18.47 4.74 3.46
C PHE A 228 17.83 4.64 4.83
N GLN A 229 17.24 5.74 5.30
CA GLN A 229 16.60 5.81 6.63
C GLN A 229 15.20 6.42 6.47
N PRO A 230 14.11 5.64 6.40
CA PRO A 230 12.77 6.16 6.09
C PRO A 230 12.13 6.92 7.25
N GLY A 231 11.43 8.01 6.92
CA GLY A 231 10.61 8.78 7.87
C GLY A 231 11.45 9.43 9.00
N GLY A 232 10.97 9.31 10.23
CA GLY A 232 11.62 9.90 11.41
C GLY A 232 13.05 9.39 11.67
N MET A 233 13.41 8.23 11.14
CA MET A 233 14.79 7.71 11.24
C MET A 233 15.78 8.62 10.50
N ALA A 234 15.43 9.10 9.30
CA ALA A 234 16.28 10.02 8.54
C ALA A 234 16.47 11.35 9.29
N VAL A 235 15.39 11.88 9.84
CA VAL A 235 15.44 13.13 10.62
C VAL A 235 16.37 12.98 11.82
N ASN A 236 16.27 11.87 12.57
CA ASN A 236 17.11 11.62 13.73
C ASN A 236 18.57 11.38 13.33
N PHE A 237 18.81 10.65 12.24
CA PHE A 237 20.14 10.41 11.73
C PHE A 237 20.84 11.73 11.36
N VAL A 238 20.18 12.58 10.54
CA VAL A 238 20.75 13.85 10.09
C VAL A 238 20.97 14.84 11.25
N LYS A 239 20.09 14.85 12.27
CA LYS A 239 20.29 15.70 13.45
C LYS A 239 21.47 15.29 14.33
N GLN A 240 21.87 14.01 14.24
CA GLN A 240 23.00 13.49 15.03
C GLN A 240 24.31 13.47 14.26
N TRP A 241 24.23 13.64 12.93
CA TRP A 241 25.40 13.72 12.03
C TRP A 241 26.29 14.92 12.37
#